data_13257221408a9597f2f9335f4414bbf6
#
_entry.id   13257221408a9597f2f9335f4414bbf6
#
_cell.length_a   1.000
_cell.length_b   1.000
_cell.length_c   1.000
_cell.angle_alpha   90.00
_cell.angle_beta   90.00
_cell.angle_gamma   90.00
#
_symmetry.space_group_name_H-M   'P 1'
#
loop_
_entity.id
_entity.type
_entity.pdbx_description
1 polymer ?
#
loop_
_entity_poly.entity_id
_entity_poly.type
_entity_poly.pdbx_seq_one_letter_code
_entity_poly.pdbx_strand_id
1 'polypeptide(L)' 'MRVFHDKFGYGVVIDQEGNKLEIEFETAGRKRVIDSFVKPDEPPS' A
#
# COMPACT_ATOMS: atom_id res chain seq x y z
N MET A 1 4.70 -5.79 -4.27
CA MET A 1 5.15 -5.47 -2.91
C MET A 1 3.94 -5.29 -2.00
N ARG A 2 3.98 -5.92 -0.87
CA ARG A 2 2.86 -5.87 0.06
C ARG A 2 3.08 -4.77 1.10
N VAL A 3 2.02 -4.01 1.38
CA VAL A 3 2.09 -2.88 2.30
C VAL A 3 0.90 -2.90 3.25
N PHE A 4 0.99 -2.11 4.32
CA PHE A 4 -0.09 -1.95 5.29
C PHE A 4 -0.45 -0.48 5.41
N HIS A 5 -1.76 -0.20 5.38
CA HIS A 5 -2.32 1.14 5.59
C HIS A 5 -3.21 1.11 6.82
N ASP A 6 -3.10 2.13 7.68
CA ASP A 6 -3.84 2.18 8.93
C ASP A 6 -5.36 2.08 8.75
N LYS A 7 -5.88 2.67 7.69
CA LYS A 7 -7.33 2.68 7.46
C LYS A 7 -7.79 1.55 6.55
N PHE A 8 -6.96 1.20 5.55
CA PHE A 8 -7.39 0.26 4.52
C PHE A 8 -6.84 -1.14 4.72
N GLY A 9 -5.90 -1.32 5.64
CA GLY A 9 -5.33 -2.63 5.91
C GLY A 9 -4.24 -3.02 4.93
N TYR A 10 -4.10 -4.31 4.71
CA TYR A 10 -3.08 -4.84 3.83
C TYR A 10 -3.46 -4.70 2.37
N GLY A 11 -2.47 -4.48 1.53
CA GLY A 11 -2.67 -4.41 0.10
C GLY A 11 -1.37 -4.67 -0.65
N VAL A 12 -1.49 -4.76 -1.97
CA VAL A 12 -0.35 -5.00 -2.86
C VAL A 12 -0.19 -3.80 -3.78
N VAL A 13 1.03 -3.28 -3.86
CA VAL A 13 1.33 -2.17 -4.76
C VAL A 13 1.31 -2.69 -6.18
N ILE A 14 0.48 -2.10 -7.02
CA ILE A 14 0.36 -2.50 -8.43
C ILE A 14 0.95 -1.46 -9.38
N ASP A 15 1.11 -0.22 -8.91
CA ASP A 15 1.74 0.82 -9.70
C ASP A 15 2.27 1.91 -8.80
N GLN A 16 3.23 2.67 -9.30
CA GLN A 16 3.82 3.77 -8.55
C GLN A 16 4.11 4.91 -9.50
N GLU A 17 3.72 6.12 -9.09
CA GLU A 17 4.01 7.33 -9.86
C GLU A 17 4.48 8.40 -8.88
N GLY A 18 5.78 8.70 -8.92
CA GLY A 18 6.36 9.64 -7.97
C GLY A 18 6.17 9.13 -6.55
N ASN A 19 5.50 9.94 -5.72
CA ASN A 19 5.21 9.55 -4.34
C ASN A 19 3.81 8.95 -4.16
N LYS A 20 3.11 8.65 -5.26
CA LYS A 20 1.78 8.07 -5.19
C LYS A 20 1.84 6.60 -5.57
N LEU A 21 1.19 5.78 -4.76
CA LEU A 21 1.12 4.35 -4.97
C LEU A 21 -0.31 3.95 -5.28
N GLU A 22 -0.46 3.15 -6.31
CA GLU A 22 -1.74 2.51 -6.59
C GLU A 22 -1.69 1.12 -5.97
N ILE A 23 -2.61 0.86 -5.05
CA ILE A 23 -2.57 -0.34 -4.22
C ILE A 23 -3.91 -1.03 -4.30
N GLU A 24 -3.88 -2.34 -4.47
CA GLU A 24 -5.08 -3.14 -4.36
C GLU A 24 -5.15 -3.69 -2.95
N PHE A 25 -6.05 -3.13 -2.15
CA PHE A 25 -6.25 -3.53 -0.77
C PHE A 25 -7.18 -4.73 -0.71
N GLU A 26 -6.93 -5.61 0.27
CA GLU A 26 -7.68 -6.86 0.37
C GLU A 26 -9.16 -6.63 0.62
N THR A 27 -9.50 -5.62 1.42
CA THR A 27 -10.90 -5.34 1.74
C THR A 27 -11.42 -4.06 1.14
N ALA A 28 -10.57 -3.06 0.95
CA ALA A 28 -10.99 -1.74 0.47
C ALA A 28 -10.97 -1.61 -1.05
N GLY A 29 -10.37 -2.58 -1.74
CA GLY A 29 -10.25 -2.51 -3.20
C GLY A 29 -9.08 -1.64 -3.64
N ARG A 30 -9.11 -1.22 -4.89
CA ARG A 30 -8.02 -0.45 -5.47
C ARG A 30 -8.13 1.02 -5.06
N LYS A 31 -7.05 1.54 -4.49
CA LYS A 31 -6.97 2.94 -4.09
C LYS A 31 -5.59 3.49 -4.35
N ARG A 32 -5.53 4.81 -4.51
CA ARG A 32 -4.26 5.52 -4.70
C ARG A 32 -3.96 6.32 -3.45
N VAL A 33 -2.78 6.10 -2.88
CA VAL A 33 -2.37 6.74 -1.63
C VAL A 33 -0.95 7.27 -1.77
N ILE A 34 -0.59 8.20 -0.88
CA ILE A 34 0.78 8.70 -0.79
C ILE A 34 1.62 7.64 -0.08
N ASP A 35 2.85 7.45 -0.54
CA ASP A 35 3.73 6.40 -0.03
C ASP A 35 4.03 6.55 1.47
N SER A 36 3.98 7.77 1.99
CA SER A 36 4.23 8.00 3.41
C SER A 36 3.13 7.48 4.32
N PHE A 37 1.98 7.13 3.77
CA PHE A 37 0.85 6.62 4.56
C PHE A 37 0.81 5.11 4.67
N VAL A 38 1.73 4.42 4.03
CA VAL A 38 1.79 2.95 4.09
C VAL A 38 3.16 2.52 4.59
N LYS A 39 3.19 1.31 5.13
CA LYS A 39 4.43 0.69 5.58
C LYS A 39 4.64 -0.60 4.83
N PRO A 40 5.89 -0.93 4.48
CA PRO A 40 6.14 -2.22 3.85
C PRO A 40 5.81 -3.35 4.81
N ASP A 41 5.13 -4.38 4.30
CA ASP A 41 4.80 -5.56 5.09
C ASP A 41 5.93 -6.59 4.93
N GLU A 42 7.08 -6.25 5.45
CA GLU A 42 8.25 -7.10 5.39
C GLU A 42 8.83 -7.27 6.78
N PRO A 43 9.18 -8.48 7.17
CA PRO A 43 9.80 -8.67 8.48
C PRO A 43 11.16 -7.99 8.51
N PRO A 44 11.54 -7.44 9.66
CA PRO A 44 12.90 -6.91 9.79
C PRO A 44 13.91 -8.04 9.61
N SER A 45 14.87 -7.78 8.80
CA SER A 45 15.92 -8.77 8.56
C SER A 45 17.03 -8.68 9.59
#